data_5ef04ef6a20536522bcc57ae32cd409a
#
_entry.id   5ef04ef6a20536522bcc57ae32cd409a
#
_cell.length_a   1.000
_cell.length_b   1.000
_cell.length_c   1.000
_cell.angle_alpha   90.00
_cell.angle_beta   90.00
_cell.angle_gamma   90.00
#
_symmetry.space_group_name_H-M   'P 1'
#
loop_
_entity.id
_entity.type
_entity.pdbx_description
1 polymer ?
#
loop_
_entity_poly.entity_id
_entity_poly.type
_entity_poly.pdbx_seq_one_letter_code
_entity_poly.pdbx_strand_id
1 'polypeptide(L)'
;GYSSFEKLKKLFLFFNLILSIFLLTFFYFKESFLNQFTSTKDKQNNENVILYEKPSFYGNLKVVGLKPHNQNKITQYVLYQNGLSQNGMDSSGHSIYAFNYVLGALSELSNIGNALVLGLGAGVLPAKLSSKGFKIDAVDIDPITLDIAKNFFRYKPKNTSFFFEDARTYVKKCEKKYDLIILDLFFADGVPEHLTTNEFYKNLDNCLNENGVILSNSLM
;
A
#
# COMPACT_ATOMS: atom_id res chain seq x y z
N GLY A 1 34.15 -38.63 20.28
CA GLY A 1 33.04 -38.84 19.32
C GLY A 1 31.63 -38.78 19.93
N TYR A 2 31.40 -39.46 21.08
CA TYR A 2 30.06 -39.61 21.68
C TYR A 2 29.51 -38.31 22.29
N SER A 3 30.35 -37.53 22.96
CA SER A 3 30.00 -36.26 23.59
C SER A 3 29.57 -35.15 22.60
N SER A 4 30.15 -35.17 21.38
CA SER A 4 29.85 -34.19 20.33
C SER A 4 28.47 -34.48 19.69
N PHE A 5 28.14 -35.75 19.51
CA PHE A 5 26.86 -36.19 18.94
C PHE A 5 25.67 -35.90 19.88
N GLU A 6 25.84 -36.09 21.19
CA GLU A 6 24.81 -35.74 22.18
C GLU A 6 24.58 -34.23 22.28
N LYS A 7 25.62 -33.41 22.15
CA LYS A 7 25.51 -31.96 22.09
C LYS A 7 24.75 -31.52 20.82
N LEU A 8 25.00 -32.15 19.67
CA LEU A 8 24.34 -31.85 18.43
C LEU A 8 22.85 -32.21 18.49
N LYS A 9 22.50 -33.36 19.08
CA LYS A 9 21.09 -33.75 19.31
C LYS A 9 20.34 -32.73 20.20
N LYS A 10 20.96 -32.31 21.29
CA LYS A 10 20.35 -31.31 22.21
C LYS A 10 20.15 -29.97 21.50
N LEU A 11 21.13 -29.55 20.70
CA LEU A 11 21.02 -28.32 19.91
C LEU A 11 19.89 -28.40 18.87
N PHE A 12 19.76 -29.55 18.18
CA PHE A 12 18.71 -29.83 17.20
C PHE A 12 17.31 -29.84 17.86
N LEU A 13 17.18 -30.49 19.03
CA LEU A 13 15.91 -30.48 19.80
C LEU A 13 15.54 -29.08 20.27
N PHE A 14 16.51 -28.32 20.73
CA PHE A 14 16.29 -26.92 21.17
C PHE A 14 15.86 -26.03 20.00
N PHE A 15 16.49 -26.19 18.84
CA PHE A 15 16.13 -25.45 17.63
C PHE A 15 14.71 -25.80 17.14
N ASN A 16 14.33 -27.08 17.16
CA ASN A 16 12.99 -27.52 16.81
C ASN A 16 11.94 -27.00 17.81
N LEU A 17 12.26 -26.92 19.09
CA LEU A 17 11.37 -26.37 20.11
C LEU A 17 11.13 -24.87 19.87
N ILE A 18 12.19 -24.10 19.61
CA ILE A 18 12.08 -22.67 19.28
C ILE A 18 11.26 -22.48 18.00
N LEU A 19 11.52 -23.26 16.96
CA LEU A 19 10.78 -23.20 15.69
C LEU A 19 9.29 -23.53 15.90
N SER A 20 8.98 -24.53 16.74
CA SER A 20 7.61 -24.90 17.07
C SER A 20 6.89 -23.80 17.85
N ILE A 21 7.57 -23.16 18.80
CA ILE A 21 7.02 -22.01 19.55
C ILE A 21 6.79 -20.84 18.60
N PHE A 22 7.75 -20.56 17.71
CA PHE A 22 7.63 -19.50 16.70
C PHE A 22 6.45 -19.76 15.75
N LEU A 23 6.29 -20.99 15.27
CA LEU A 23 5.15 -21.37 14.40
C LEU A 23 3.82 -21.24 15.15
N LEU A 24 3.74 -21.70 16.42
CA LEU A 24 2.52 -21.56 17.23
C LEU A 24 2.17 -20.10 17.50
N THR A 25 3.15 -19.26 17.83
CA THR A 25 2.94 -17.82 18.01
C THR A 25 2.56 -17.15 16.72
N PHE A 26 3.18 -17.53 15.58
CA PHE A 26 2.84 -17.03 14.26
C PHE A 26 1.41 -17.42 13.85
N PHE A 27 1.00 -18.68 14.08
CA PHE A 27 -0.38 -19.13 13.82
C PHE A 27 -1.39 -18.43 14.73
N TYR A 28 -1.08 -18.26 16.00
CA TYR A 28 -1.95 -17.54 16.93
C TYR A 28 -2.07 -16.05 16.55
N PHE A 29 -0.97 -15.42 16.17
CA PHE A 29 -0.97 -14.03 15.68
C PHE A 29 -1.69 -13.89 14.33
N LYS A 30 -1.51 -14.88 13.42
CA LYS A 30 -2.22 -14.94 12.14
C LYS A 30 -3.73 -15.07 12.35
N GLU A 31 -4.19 -15.96 13.22
CA GLU A 31 -5.60 -16.11 13.57
C GLU A 31 -6.17 -14.85 14.21
N SER A 32 -5.46 -14.24 15.16
CA SER A 32 -5.86 -12.99 15.78
C SER A 32 -5.88 -11.84 14.78
N PHE A 33 -4.88 -11.76 13.90
CA PHE A 33 -4.78 -10.78 12.83
C PHE A 33 -5.89 -10.98 11.80
N LEU A 34 -6.09 -12.20 11.31
CA LEU A 34 -7.18 -12.53 10.38
C LEU A 34 -8.56 -12.28 11.01
N ASN A 35 -8.77 -12.63 12.27
CA ASN A 35 -10.02 -12.35 12.96
C ASN A 35 -10.26 -10.86 13.15
N GLN A 36 -9.22 -10.05 13.32
CA GLN A 36 -9.34 -8.59 13.33
C GLN A 36 -9.71 -8.03 11.95
N PHE A 37 -9.28 -8.68 10.85
CA PHE A 37 -9.64 -8.31 9.47
C PHE A 37 -10.95 -8.98 8.99
N THR A 38 -11.30 -10.17 9.46
CA THR A 38 -12.53 -10.89 9.07
C THR A 38 -13.71 -10.59 9.99
N SER A 39 -13.49 -10.04 11.18
CA SER A 39 -14.55 -9.60 12.10
C SER A 39 -15.23 -8.30 11.66
N THR A 40 -14.90 -7.77 10.51
CA THR A 40 -15.72 -6.77 9.82
C THR A 40 -16.94 -7.37 9.11
N LYS A 41 -17.60 -8.35 9.72
CA LYS A 41 -19.05 -8.40 9.62
C LYS A 41 -19.54 -7.22 10.44
N ASP A 42 -19.64 -6.08 9.78
CA ASP A 42 -20.25 -4.88 10.29
C ASP A 42 -21.69 -5.17 10.75
N LYS A 43 -21.82 -5.68 11.98
CA LYS A 43 -23.05 -5.58 12.77
C LYS A 43 -23.15 -4.22 13.43
N GLN A 44 -22.21 -3.32 13.20
CA GLN A 44 -22.38 -1.93 13.50
C GLN A 44 -23.31 -1.35 12.43
N ASN A 45 -24.47 -0.88 12.85
CA ASN A 45 -25.42 -0.09 12.06
C ASN A 45 -24.76 1.21 11.59
N ASN A 46 -23.79 1.12 10.66
CA ASN A 46 -23.15 2.28 10.05
C ASN A 46 -23.96 2.67 8.80
N GLU A 47 -24.27 3.92 8.70
CA GLU A 47 -24.84 4.53 7.49
C GLU A 47 -23.70 4.80 6.50
N ASN A 48 -23.83 4.29 5.28
CA ASN A 48 -22.92 4.57 4.18
C ASN A 48 -23.41 5.80 3.42
N VAL A 49 -22.65 6.87 3.45
CA VAL A 49 -22.96 8.11 2.75
C VAL A 49 -22.07 8.22 1.51
N ILE A 50 -22.66 8.23 0.32
CA ILE A 50 -21.90 8.49 -0.91
C ILE A 50 -21.54 9.96 -0.93
N LEU A 51 -20.24 10.27 -0.85
CA LEU A 51 -19.72 11.64 -0.87
C LEU A 51 -19.31 12.08 -2.26
N TYR A 52 -18.93 11.13 -3.09
CA TYR A 52 -18.51 11.35 -4.48
C TYR A 52 -18.68 10.07 -5.27
N GLU A 53 -19.12 10.20 -6.50
CA GLU A 53 -19.15 9.11 -7.48
C GLU A 53 -19.00 9.68 -8.87
N LYS A 54 -18.03 9.14 -9.61
CA LYS A 54 -17.78 9.55 -10.98
C LYS A 54 -17.24 8.39 -11.81
N PRO A 55 -17.85 8.09 -12.94
CA PRO A 55 -17.26 7.19 -13.91
C PRO A 55 -16.04 7.87 -14.55
N SER A 56 -14.96 7.12 -14.74
CA SER A 56 -13.81 7.49 -15.53
C SER A 56 -13.60 6.46 -16.64
N PHE A 57 -12.63 6.72 -17.51
CA PHE A 57 -12.22 5.74 -18.53
C PHE A 57 -11.63 4.47 -17.88
N TYR A 58 -11.12 4.60 -16.66
CA TYR A 58 -10.43 3.53 -15.91
C TYR A 58 -11.29 2.92 -14.81
N GLY A 59 -12.60 3.15 -14.85
CA GLY A 59 -13.54 2.58 -13.90
C GLY A 59 -14.37 3.61 -13.13
N ASN A 60 -15.31 3.13 -12.34
CA ASN A 60 -16.14 3.97 -11.50
C ASN A 60 -15.44 4.24 -10.16
N LEU A 61 -15.10 5.50 -9.91
CA LEU A 61 -14.51 5.95 -8.65
C LEU A 61 -15.61 6.46 -7.72
N LYS A 62 -15.61 5.96 -6.48
CA LYS A 62 -16.58 6.32 -5.46
C LYS A 62 -15.89 6.58 -4.13
N VAL A 63 -16.26 7.66 -3.44
CA VAL A 63 -15.87 7.91 -2.05
C VAL A 63 -17.09 7.74 -1.16
N VAL A 64 -16.96 6.86 -0.17
CA VAL A 64 -18.01 6.58 0.81
C VAL A 64 -17.54 7.05 2.18
N GLY A 65 -18.37 7.84 2.84
CA GLY A 65 -18.23 8.17 4.25
C GLY A 65 -18.97 7.16 5.12
N LEU A 66 -18.30 6.60 6.11
CA LEU A 66 -18.92 5.72 7.11
C LEU A 66 -19.32 6.58 8.32
N LYS A 67 -20.61 6.58 8.62
CA LYS A 67 -21.22 7.34 9.73
C LYS A 67 -21.86 6.36 10.70
N PRO A 68 -21.34 6.22 11.93
CA PRO A 68 -21.97 5.39 12.95
C PRO A 68 -23.38 5.87 13.26
N HIS A 69 -24.32 4.95 13.45
CA HIS A 69 -25.74 5.27 13.65
C HIS A 69 -26.00 6.18 14.88
N ASN A 70 -25.14 6.06 15.88
CA ASN A 70 -25.20 6.89 17.11
C ASN A 70 -24.42 8.20 17.03
N GLN A 71 -23.85 8.54 15.88
CA GLN A 71 -23.05 9.75 15.67
C GLN A 71 -23.56 10.50 14.43
N ASN A 72 -23.61 11.81 14.53
CA ASN A 72 -23.97 12.64 13.38
C ASN A 72 -22.75 13.10 12.55
N LYS A 73 -21.68 12.30 12.57
CA LYS A 73 -20.40 12.63 11.94
C LYS A 73 -19.79 11.41 11.23
N ILE A 74 -19.23 11.65 10.05
CA ILE A 74 -18.45 10.67 9.32
C ILE A 74 -17.15 10.40 10.09
N THR A 75 -16.86 9.13 10.34
CA THR A 75 -15.68 8.68 11.08
C THR A 75 -14.60 8.07 10.18
N GLN A 76 -14.99 7.61 8.99
CA GLN A 76 -14.06 7.04 8.01
C GLN A 76 -14.47 7.45 6.59
N TYR A 77 -13.47 7.54 5.73
CA TYR A 77 -13.60 7.80 4.30
C TYR A 77 -12.96 6.63 3.56
N VAL A 78 -13.68 6.03 2.63
CA VAL A 78 -13.19 4.89 1.84
C VAL A 78 -13.31 5.20 0.36
N LEU A 79 -12.20 5.02 -0.37
CA LEU A 79 -12.16 5.07 -1.83
C LEU A 79 -12.44 3.69 -2.39
N TYR A 80 -13.41 3.62 -3.28
CA TYR A 80 -13.75 2.44 -4.06
C TYR A 80 -13.46 2.68 -5.54
N GLN A 81 -13.01 1.64 -6.22
CA GLN A 81 -12.94 1.57 -7.67
C GLN A 81 -13.63 0.30 -8.14
N ASN A 82 -14.62 0.44 -9.03
CA ASN A 82 -15.45 -0.66 -9.51
C ASN A 82 -16.08 -1.53 -8.38
N GLY A 83 -16.44 -0.89 -7.26
CA GLY A 83 -17.03 -1.57 -6.11
C GLY A 83 -16.04 -2.20 -5.14
N LEU A 84 -14.75 -2.25 -5.46
CA LEU A 84 -13.69 -2.76 -4.58
C LEU A 84 -13.01 -1.61 -3.83
N SER A 85 -12.83 -1.78 -2.52
CA SER A 85 -12.16 -0.79 -1.69
C SER A 85 -10.67 -0.75 -1.99
N GLN A 86 -10.15 0.44 -2.30
CA GLN A 86 -8.76 0.65 -2.69
C GLN A 86 -7.94 1.26 -1.55
N ASN A 87 -8.51 2.23 -0.86
CA ASN A 87 -7.82 2.94 0.21
C ASN A 87 -8.84 3.58 1.16
N GLY A 88 -8.38 4.01 2.33
CA GLY A 88 -9.25 4.67 3.28
C GLY A 88 -8.50 5.35 4.42
N MET A 89 -9.22 6.26 5.07
CA MET A 89 -8.69 7.12 6.12
C MET A 89 -9.77 7.35 7.19
N ASP A 90 -9.38 7.36 8.45
CA ASP A 90 -10.26 7.78 9.53
C ASP A 90 -10.40 9.32 9.62
N SER A 91 -11.32 9.78 10.45
CA SER A 91 -11.55 11.22 10.66
C SER A 91 -10.37 11.94 11.31
N SER A 92 -9.38 11.24 11.84
CA SER A 92 -8.14 11.79 12.40
C SER A 92 -7.04 11.94 11.34
N GLY A 93 -7.21 11.32 10.18
CA GLY A 93 -6.25 11.35 9.07
C GLY A 93 -5.32 10.15 9.02
N HIS A 94 -5.60 9.10 9.79
CA HIS A 94 -4.84 7.85 9.75
C HIS A 94 -5.42 6.90 8.71
N SER A 95 -4.56 6.20 8.01
CA SER A 95 -5.00 5.12 7.12
C SER A 95 -5.71 4.03 7.90
N ILE A 96 -6.80 3.50 7.35
CA ILE A 96 -7.46 2.30 7.88
C ILE A 96 -6.94 1.02 7.22
N TYR A 97 -5.97 1.13 6.30
CA TYR A 97 -5.34 0.00 5.60
C TYR A 97 -3.91 -0.21 6.06
N ALA A 98 -3.60 -1.44 6.48
CA ALA A 98 -2.32 -1.83 7.03
C ALA A 98 -1.15 -1.65 6.03
N PHE A 99 -1.38 -1.89 4.74
CA PHE A 99 -0.34 -1.80 3.72
C PHE A 99 0.33 -0.41 3.67
N ASN A 100 -0.42 0.67 3.91
CA ASN A 100 0.15 2.02 3.95
C ASN A 100 1.16 2.20 5.09
N TYR A 101 0.98 1.49 6.20
CA TYR A 101 1.95 1.51 7.31
C TYR A 101 3.15 0.64 7.00
N VAL A 102 2.93 -0.53 6.41
CA VAL A 102 4.01 -1.47 6.03
C VAL A 102 4.92 -0.84 4.99
N LEU A 103 4.36 -0.35 3.87
CA LEU A 103 5.17 0.32 2.83
C LEU A 103 5.86 1.58 3.36
N GLY A 104 5.16 2.34 4.21
CA GLY A 104 5.75 3.49 4.87
C GLY A 104 6.89 3.16 5.83
N ALA A 105 6.85 2.02 6.51
CA ALA A 105 7.96 1.53 7.34
C ALA A 105 9.10 0.99 6.47
N LEU A 106 8.80 0.15 5.48
CA LEU A 106 9.79 -0.40 4.55
C LEU A 106 10.51 0.67 3.73
N SER A 107 9.89 1.85 3.52
CA SER A 107 10.58 2.98 2.86
C SER A 107 11.85 3.44 3.59
N GLU A 108 12.03 3.07 4.85
CA GLU A 108 13.25 3.36 5.64
C GLU A 108 14.45 2.48 5.24
N LEU A 109 14.22 1.44 4.42
CA LEU A 109 15.30 0.65 3.81
C LEU A 109 16.02 1.42 2.69
N SER A 110 15.41 2.50 2.18
CA SER A 110 15.98 3.37 1.16
C SER A 110 16.58 4.63 1.78
N ASN A 111 17.59 5.19 1.12
CA ASN A 111 18.04 6.53 1.42
C ASN A 111 16.94 7.56 1.09
N ILE A 112 16.86 8.63 1.88
CA ILE A 112 15.92 9.72 1.60
C ILE A 112 16.45 10.52 0.38
N GLY A 113 15.67 10.55 -0.68
CA GLY A 113 16.02 11.21 -1.94
C GLY A 113 14.83 11.30 -2.86
N ASN A 114 14.99 10.84 -4.10
CA ASN A 114 13.89 10.80 -5.07
C ASN A 114 13.08 9.51 -4.91
N ALA A 115 11.77 9.62 -4.83
CA ALA A 115 10.86 8.49 -4.81
C ALA A 115 9.93 8.52 -6.04
N LEU A 116 9.74 7.38 -6.67
CA LEU A 116 8.71 7.15 -7.68
C LEU A 116 7.58 6.35 -7.05
N VAL A 117 6.38 6.87 -7.11
CA VAL A 117 5.17 6.17 -6.66
C VAL A 117 4.28 5.91 -7.87
N LEU A 118 4.15 4.66 -8.24
CA LEU A 118 3.28 4.20 -9.32
C LEU A 118 1.93 3.79 -8.69
N GLY A 119 0.90 4.57 -8.98
CA GLY A 119 -0.41 4.56 -8.32
C GLY A 119 -0.51 5.64 -7.23
N LEU A 120 -1.42 6.58 -7.39
CA LEU A 120 -1.67 7.66 -6.42
C LEU A 120 -2.73 7.25 -5.40
N GLY A 121 -3.80 6.62 -5.87
CA GLY A 121 -4.96 6.26 -5.07
C GLY A 121 -5.50 7.42 -4.25
N ALA A 122 -5.63 7.24 -2.94
CA ALA A 122 -6.06 8.29 -2.01
C ALA A 122 -4.95 9.27 -1.58
N GLY A 123 -3.72 9.16 -2.12
CA GLY A 123 -2.60 10.03 -1.78
C GLY A 123 -1.99 9.80 -0.39
N VAL A 124 -2.41 8.74 0.31
CA VAL A 124 -1.95 8.47 1.68
C VAL A 124 -0.46 8.16 1.73
N LEU A 125 0.00 7.29 0.83
CA LEU A 125 1.41 6.88 0.79
C LEU A 125 2.34 8.02 0.32
N PRO A 126 2.06 8.75 -0.77
CA PRO A 126 2.84 9.93 -1.14
C PRO A 126 2.89 10.99 -0.03
N ALA A 127 1.79 11.22 0.70
CA ALA A 127 1.79 12.14 1.83
C ALA A 127 2.79 11.71 2.92
N LYS A 128 2.81 10.42 3.24
CA LYS A 128 3.70 9.84 4.24
C LYS A 128 5.17 9.94 3.82
N LEU A 129 5.49 9.63 2.56
CA LEU A 129 6.86 9.76 2.03
C LEU A 129 7.32 11.22 2.00
N SER A 130 6.45 12.14 1.60
CA SER A 130 6.74 13.57 1.63
C SER A 130 7.06 14.06 3.05
N SER A 131 6.34 13.57 4.06
CA SER A 131 6.60 13.91 5.47
C SER A 131 7.95 13.40 5.97
N LYS A 132 8.50 12.35 5.35
CA LYS A 132 9.84 11.81 5.62
C LYS A 132 10.95 12.53 4.84
N GLY A 133 10.61 13.46 3.95
CA GLY A 133 11.59 14.28 3.21
C GLY A 133 11.86 13.82 1.77
N PHE A 134 11.18 12.79 1.26
CA PHE A 134 11.33 12.39 -0.14
C PHE A 134 10.81 13.45 -1.11
N LYS A 135 11.48 13.57 -2.26
CA LYS A 135 10.96 14.25 -3.45
C LYS A 135 10.26 13.22 -4.32
N ILE A 136 9.00 13.43 -4.59
CA ILE A 136 8.12 12.40 -5.14
C ILE A 136 7.72 12.73 -6.56
N ASP A 137 7.84 11.76 -7.44
CA ASP A 137 7.13 11.71 -8.71
C ASP A 137 6.02 10.66 -8.56
N ALA A 138 4.77 11.12 -8.62
CA ALA A 138 3.59 10.28 -8.50
C ALA A 138 2.96 10.09 -9.89
N VAL A 139 2.84 8.86 -10.31
CA VAL A 139 2.27 8.47 -11.61
C VAL A 139 0.95 7.76 -11.38
N ASP A 140 -0.09 8.24 -12.00
CA ASP A 140 -1.41 7.58 -11.99
C ASP A 140 -2.04 7.72 -13.37
N ILE A 141 -2.73 6.69 -13.80
CA ILE A 141 -3.38 6.70 -15.10
C ILE A 141 -4.63 7.58 -15.12
N ASP A 142 -5.26 7.78 -13.96
CA ASP A 142 -6.50 8.54 -13.82
C ASP A 142 -6.28 9.87 -13.08
N PRO A 143 -6.37 11.03 -13.77
CA PRO A 143 -6.18 12.32 -13.12
C PRO A 143 -7.21 12.64 -12.02
N ILE A 144 -8.37 11.96 -12.02
CA ILE A 144 -9.43 12.16 -11.02
C ILE A 144 -8.95 11.76 -9.62
N THR A 145 -8.00 10.82 -9.51
CA THR A 145 -7.43 10.36 -8.24
C THR A 145 -6.83 11.50 -7.43
N LEU A 146 -6.19 12.47 -8.08
CA LEU A 146 -5.61 13.63 -7.39
C LEU A 146 -6.68 14.54 -6.77
N ASP A 147 -7.78 14.78 -7.49
CA ASP A 147 -8.89 15.57 -6.97
C ASP A 147 -9.55 14.88 -5.78
N ILE A 148 -9.75 13.57 -5.88
CA ILE A 148 -10.27 12.74 -4.79
C ILE A 148 -9.34 12.81 -3.57
N ALA A 149 -8.04 12.61 -3.76
CA ALA A 149 -7.05 12.63 -2.69
C ALA A 149 -7.06 13.99 -1.95
N LYS A 150 -7.11 15.10 -2.67
CA LYS A 150 -7.16 16.45 -2.09
C LYS A 150 -8.45 16.73 -1.35
N ASN A 151 -9.59 16.39 -1.95
CA ASN A 151 -10.91 16.81 -1.43
C ASN A 151 -11.40 15.93 -0.28
N PHE A 152 -11.07 14.63 -0.26
CA PHE A 152 -11.62 13.67 0.69
C PHE A 152 -10.59 13.05 1.64
N PHE A 153 -9.31 12.95 1.21
CA PHE A 153 -8.25 12.28 1.97
C PHE A 153 -7.19 13.22 2.52
N ARG A 154 -7.50 14.51 2.62
CA ARG A 154 -6.64 15.55 3.22
C ARG A 154 -5.25 15.62 2.59
N TYR A 155 -5.10 15.12 1.37
CA TYR A 155 -3.81 15.13 0.70
C TYR A 155 -3.40 16.55 0.36
N LYS A 156 -2.29 16.99 0.93
CA LYS A 156 -1.66 18.28 0.65
C LYS A 156 -0.29 18.01 0.04
N PRO A 157 -0.19 17.95 -1.30
CA PRO A 157 1.06 17.59 -1.96
C PRO A 157 2.16 18.59 -1.60
N LYS A 158 3.30 18.07 -1.14
CA LYS A 158 4.54 18.81 -0.95
C LYS A 158 5.66 18.04 -1.65
N ASN A 159 6.57 18.72 -2.29
CA ASN A 159 7.69 18.08 -2.99
C ASN A 159 7.25 16.94 -3.93
N THR A 160 6.08 17.09 -4.56
CA THR A 160 5.47 16.04 -5.39
C THR A 160 5.13 16.61 -6.77
N SER A 161 5.64 15.96 -7.81
CA SER A 161 5.23 16.16 -9.21
C SER A 161 4.25 15.06 -9.60
N PHE A 162 3.27 15.37 -10.45
CA PHE A 162 2.24 14.42 -10.89
C PHE A 162 2.34 14.18 -12.38
N PHE A 163 2.24 12.92 -12.77
CA PHE A 163 2.24 12.46 -14.14
C PHE A 163 1.00 11.59 -14.36
N PHE A 164 0.13 12.00 -15.28
CA PHE A 164 -1.10 11.28 -15.57
C PHE A 164 -0.92 10.47 -16.84
N GLU A 165 -0.37 9.28 -16.68
CA GLU A 165 -0.11 8.35 -17.75
C GLU A 165 0.02 6.92 -17.23
N ASP A 166 0.01 5.96 -18.14
CA ASP A 166 0.25 4.56 -17.80
C ASP A 166 1.65 4.34 -17.22
N ALA A 167 1.75 3.56 -16.12
CA ALA A 167 2.97 3.31 -15.39
C ALA A 167 4.08 2.67 -16.27
N ARG A 168 3.71 1.73 -17.17
CA ARG A 168 4.67 1.10 -18.09
C ARG A 168 5.22 2.11 -19.08
N THR A 169 4.37 2.99 -19.58
CA THR A 169 4.78 4.08 -20.47
C THR A 169 5.75 5.02 -19.79
N TYR A 170 5.46 5.40 -18.54
CA TYR A 170 6.35 6.26 -17.75
C TYR A 170 7.72 5.63 -17.53
N VAL A 171 7.79 4.38 -17.03
CA VAL A 171 9.09 3.76 -16.72
C VAL A 171 9.90 3.41 -17.96
N LYS A 172 9.25 3.18 -19.11
CA LYS A 172 9.93 2.92 -20.38
C LYS A 172 10.75 4.12 -20.86
N LYS A 173 10.31 5.34 -20.56
CA LYS A 173 10.98 6.60 -20.95
C LYS A 173 11.66 7.31 -19.77
N CYS A 174 11.79 6.63 -18.64
CA CYS A 174 12.34 7.20 -17.42
C CYS A 174 13.83 7.51 -17.58
N GLU A 175 14.18 8.77 -17.48
CA GLU A 175 15.56 9.26 -17.49
C GLU A 175 16.07 9.58 -16.08
N LYS A 176 15.15 9.84 -15.15
CA LYS A 176 15.44 10.15 -13.76
C LYS A 176 15.72 8.87 -12.96
N LYS A 177 16.64 8.96 -12.01
CA LYS A 177 16.95 7.87 -11.08
C LYS A 177 16.28 8.11 -9.73
N TYR A 178 15.79 7.00 -9.15
CA TYR A 178 15.07 7.01 -7.88
C TYR A 178 15.77 6.14 -6.84
N ASP A 179 15.76 6.61 -5.61
CA ASP A 179 16.25 5.86 -4.45
C ASP A 179 15.20 4.88 -3.95
N LEU A 180 13.92 5.21 -4.17
CA LEU A 180 12.77 4.39 -3.81
C LEU A 180 11.78 4.35 -4.97
N ILE A 181 11.34 3.15 -5.33
CA ILE A 181 10.21 2.95 -6.24
C ILE A 181 9.13 2.16 -5.50
N ILE A 182 7.91 2.65 -5.50
CA ILE A 182 6.75 1.96 -4.92
C ILE A 182 5.76 1.62 -6.01
N LEU A 183 5.38 0.35 -6.08
CA LEU A 183 4.35 -0.19 -6.96
C LEU A 183 3.07 -0.40 -6.16
N ASP A 184 2.11 0.51 -6.32
CA ASP A 184 0.76 0.41 -5.74
C ASP A 184 -0.28 0.43 -6.88
N LEU A 185 -0.11 -0.54 -7.78
CA LEU A 185 -0.76 -0.61 -9.09
C LEU A 185 -1.88 -1.65 -9.09
N PHE A 186 -2.97 -1.34 -8.39
CA PHE A 186 -4.15 -2.19 -8.41
C PHE A 186 -5.21 -1.64 -9.36
N PHE A 187 -5.78 -2.53 -10.14
CA PHE A 187 -6.97 -2.27 -10.93
C PHE A 187 -8.03 -3.33 -10.58
N ALA A 188 -9.10 -2.88 -9.95
CA ALA A 188 -10.15 -3.75 -9.43
C ALA A 188 -9.60 -4.84 -8.48
N ASP A 189 -9.43 -6.06 -8.95
CA ASP A 189 -9.06 -7.25 -8.19
C ASP A 189 -7.60 -7.70 -8.37
N GLY A 190 -6.79 -6.96 -9.13
CA GLY A 190 -5.41 -7.36 -9.36
C GLY A 190 -4.52 -6.32 -10.02
N VAL A 191 -3.27 -6.69 -10.22
CA VAL A 191 -2.32 -5.90 -11.01
C VAL A 191 -2.49 -6.23 -12.49
N PRO A 192 -2.65 -5.24 -13.39
CA PRO A 192 -2.78 -5.48 -14.82
C PRO A 192 -1.59 -6.29 -15.37
N GLU A 193 -1.87 -7.30 -16.23
CA GLU A 193 -0.85 -8.21 -16.75
C GLU A 193 0.35 -7.50 -17.41
N HIS A 194 0.11 -6.40 -18.12
CA HIS A 194 1.18 -5.64 -18.78
C HIS A 194 2.16 -4.99 -17.79
N LEU A 195 1.80 -4.88 -16.49
CA LEU A 195 2.63 -4.37 -15.40
C LEU A 195 3.32 -5.49 -14.60
N THR A 196 3.19 -6.75 -15.03
CA THR A 196 3.83 -7.91 -14.38
C THR A 196 4.88 -8.58 -15.27
N THR A 197 5.22 -7.98 -16.41
CA THR A 197 6.16 -8.56 -17.39
C THR A 197 7.63 -8.33 -17.01
N ASN A 198 8.50 -9.24 -17.41
CA ASN A 198 9.95 -9.08 -17.23
C ASN A 198 10.48 -7.78 -17.82
N GLU A 199 9.90 -7.31 -18.92
CA GLU A 199 10.28 -6.04 -19.56
C GLU A 199 9.94 -4.84 -18.67
N PHE A 200 8.76 -4.85 -18.01
CA PHE A 200 8.38 -3.81 -17.07
C PHE A 200 9.36 -3.72 -15.91
N TYR A 201 9.71 -4.87 -15.30
CA TYR A 201 10.68 -4.90 -14.19
C TYR A 201 12.10 -4.48 -14.61
N LYS A 202 12.55 -4.83 -15.83
CA LYS A 202 13.81 -4.31 -16.37
C LYS A 202 13.80 -2.79 -16.54
N ASN A 203 12.68 -2.23 -16.99
CA ASN A 203 12.55 -0.77 -17.10
C ASN A 203 12.53 -0.10 -15.71
N LEU A 204 11.92 -0.72 -14.70
CA LEU A 204 11.99 -0.25 -13.32
C LEU A 204 13.43 -0.23 -12.79
N ASP A 205 14.19 -1.30 -13.04
CA ASP A 205 15.60 -1.38 -12.66
C ASP A 205 16.42 -0.25 -13.31
N ASN A 206 16.13 0.05 -14.59
CA ASN A 206 16.72 1.19 -15.27
C ASN A 206 16.37 2.54 -14.66
N CYS A 207 15.27 2.67 -13.93
CA CYS A 207 14.89 3.89 -13.19
C CYS A 207 15.49 3.93 -11.77
N LEU A 208 16.08 2.84 -11.29
CA LEU A 208 16.56 2.72 -9.92
C LEU A 208 18.00 3.21 -9.79
N ASN A 209 18.34 3.88 -8.69
CA ASN A 209 19.71 4.13 -8.28
C ASN A 209 20.40 2.82 -7.86
N GLU A 210 21.74 2.79 -7.85
CA GLU A 210 22.55 1.59 -7.56
C GLU A 210 22.19 0.92 -6.23
N ASN A 211 21.85 1.70 -5.21
CA ASN A 211 21.38 1.21 -3.90
C ASN A 211 19.90 1.51 -3.65
N GLY A 212 19.14 1.68 -4.72
CA GLY A 212 17.71 1.97 -4.62
C GLY A 212 16.90 0.73 -4.24
N VAL A 213 15.69 0.97 -3.74
CA VAL A 213 14.77 -0.06 -3.25
C VAL A 213 13.47 -0.02 -4.04
N ILE A 214 12.98 -1.19 -4.46
CA ILE A 214 11.63 -1.35 -5.01
C ILE A 214 10.76 -2.02 -3.97
N LEU A 215 9.62 -1.42 -3.66
CA LEU A 215 8.58 -1.98 -2.80
C LEU A 215 7.31 -2.18 -3.63
N SER A 216 6.66 -3.32 -3.47
CA SER A 216 5.43 -3.63 -4.18
C SER A 216 4.31 -3.97 -3.19
N ASN A 217 3.16 -3.34 -3.37
CA ASN A 217 1.91 -3.80 -2.81
C ASN A 217 1.35 -4.84 -3.79
N SER A 218 1.53 -6.12 -3.47
CA SER A 218 1.00 -7.23 -4.25
C SER A 218 0.23 -8.14 -3.32
N LEU A 219 -1.06 -8.28 -3.56
CA LEU A 219 -1.84 -9.37 -2.98
C LEU A 219 -1.56 -10.62 -3.83
N MET A 220 -0.90 -11.61 -3.23
CA MET A 220 -0.84 -12.96 -3.77
C MET A 220 -2.04 -13.76 -3.27
#